data_c90134a1e0204d3e29777666d0b3c459
#
_entry.id   c90134a1e0204d3e29777666d0b3c459
#
_cell.length_a   1.000
_cell.length_b   1.000
_cell.length_c   1.000
_cell.angle_alpha   90.00
_cell.angle_beta   90.00
_cell.angle_gamma   90.00
#
_symmetry.space_group_name_H-M   'P 1'
#
loop_
_entity.id
_entity.type
_entity.pdbx_description
1 polymer ?
#
loop_
_entity_poly.entity_id
_entity_poly.type
_entity_poly.pdbx_seq_one_letter_code
_entity_poly.pdbx_strand_id
1 'polypeptide(L)'
;YETLLNTDLSKELDNMGRFLSMVVEYKHKIGFKGTILVEPKPQEPSKHQYDFDVATCIGFLRKYGLENEVKLNIEQGHAILAGHSFEHEIALAVSEGMLGSIDMNRNDYQSGWDTDQFPNNVPEVALAYYHILGAGGFKTGGTNFDAKLRRQSLEPVDLIAAHVGAMDI
;
A
#
# COMPACT_ATOMS: atom_id res chain seq x y z
N TYR A 1 -12.95 10.59 -6.70
CA TYR A 1 -14.00 11.50 -7.17
C TYR A 1 -13.41 12.85 -7.62
N GLU A 2 -14.11 13.52 -8.50
CA GLU A 2 -13.72 14.86 -8.98
C GLU A 2 -14.49 15.98 -8.25
N THR A 3 -15.71 15.70 -7.82
CA THR A 3 -16.55 16.66 -7.10
C THR A 3 -17.53 15.95 -6.17
N LEU A 4 -17.78 16.56 -5.01
CA LEU A 4 -18.79 16.10 -4.06
C LEU A 4 -20.22 16.48 -4.46
N LEU A 5 -20.41 17.27 -5.53
CA LEU A 5 -21.74 17.66 -5.99
C LEU A 5 -22.55 16.47 -6.54
N ASN A 6 -21.88 15.45 -7.05
CA ASN A 6 -22.50 14.24 -7.58
C ASN A 6 -22.05 12.97 -6.85
N THR A 7 -21.48 13.12 -5.66
CA THR A 7 -20.94 12.03 -4.87
C THR A 7 -21.66 11.97 -3.53
N ASP A 8 -22.32 10.85 -3.25
CA ASP A 8 -22.79 10.51 -1.90
C ASP A 8 -21.69 9.74 -1.16
N LEU A 9 -20.85 10.49 -0.46
CA LEU A 9 -19.68 9.94 0.23
C LEU A 9 -20.06 8.86 1.27
N SER A 10 -21.16 9.05 2.00
CA SER A 10 -21.61 8.06 2.98
C SER A 10 -21.97 6.75 2.31
N LYS A 11 -22.72 6.81 1.22
CA LYS A 11 -23.12 5.63 0.45
C LYS A 11 -21.93 4.91 -0.18
N GLU A 12 -20.94 5.65 -0.68
CA GLU A 12 -19.73 5.04 -1.24
C GLU A 12 -18.91 4.32 -0.16
N LEU A 13 -18.72 4.95 0.99
CA LEU A 13 -18.06 4.31 2.12
C LEU A 13 -18.80 3.04 2.57
N ASP A 14 -20.13 3.11 2.68
CA ASP A 14 -20.94 1.96 3.08
C ASP A 14 -20.91 0.82 2.05
N ASN A 15 -20.88 1.14 0.77
CA ASN A 15 -20.75 0.15 -0.31
C ASN A 15 -19.39 -0.57 -0.23
N MET A 16 -18.29 0.17 -0.01
CA MET A 16 -16.96 -0.43 0.13
C MET A 16 -16.85 -1.26 1.42
N GLY A 17 -17.39 -0.74 2.54
CA GLY A 17 -17.45 -1.48 3.80
C GLY A 17 -18.22 -2.79 3.66
N ARG A 18 -19.37 -2.76 3.00
CA ARG A 18 -20.16 -3.95 2.69
C ARG A 18 -19.39 -4.93 1.79
N PHE A 19 -18.72 -4.44 0.75
CA PHE A 19 -17.93 -5.28 -0.14
C PHE A 19 -16.83 -6.02 0.62
N LEU A 20 -16.02 -5.30 1.41
CA LEU A 20 -14.95 -5.94 2.19
C LEU A 20 -15.49 -6.91 3.25
N SER A 21 -16.62 -6.58 3.89
CA SER A 21 -17.28 -7.52 4.81
C SER A 21 -17.67 -8.83 4.11
N MET A 22 -18.22 -8.74 2.92
CA MET A 22 -18.54 -9.94 2.10
C MET A 22 -17.29 -10.73 1.72
N VAL A 23 -16.17 -10.07 1.42
CA VAL A 23 -14.88 -10.73 1.15
C VAL A 23 -14.41 -11.51 2.38
N VAL A 24 -14.47 -10.90 3.56
CA VAL A 24 -14.08 -11.53 4.83
C VAL A 24 -15.00 -12.70 5.19
N GLU A 25 -16.30 -12.53 5.04
CA GLU A 25 -17.27 -13.64 5.25
C GLU A 25 -16.99 -14.81 4.30
N TYR A 26 -16.72 -14.52 3.04
CA TYR A 26 -16.39 -15.55 2.06
C TYR A 26 -15.06 -16.23 2.36
N LYS A 27 -14.03 -15.47 2.76
CA LYS A 27 -12.75 -15.99 3.26
C LYS A 27 -12.96 -17.05 4.34
N HIS A 28 -13.77 -16.74 5.35
CA HIS A 28 -14.08 -17.67 6.44
C HIS A 28 -14.89 -18.89 5.94
N LYS A 29 -15.88 -18.65 5.08
CA LYS A 29 -16.73 -19.71 4.52
C LYS A 29 -15.93 -20.79 3.78
N ILE A 30 -14.91 -20.40 3.01
CA ILE A 30 -14.08 -21.34 2.25
C ILE A 30 -12.85 -21.83 3.02
N GLY A 31 -12.64 -21.35 4.26
CA GLY A 31 -11.48 -21.69 5.09
C GLY A 31 -10.15 -21.14 4.59
N PHE A 32 -10.17 -20.06 3.81
CA PHE A 32 -8.94 -19.42 3.33
C PHE A 32 -8.16 -18.79 4.49
N LYS A 33 -6.88 -19.12 4.60
CA LYS A 33 -6.00 -18.69 5.71
C LYS A 33 -5.12 -17.50 5.39
N GLY A 34 -5.12 -17.05 4.13
CA GLY A 34 -4.36 -15.87 3.72
C GLY A 34 -4.89 -14.58 4.35
N THR A 35 -4.03 -13.58 4.44
CA THR A 35 -4.39 -12.24 4.89
C THR A 35 -4.99 -11.47 3.72
N ILE A 36 -6.12 -10.80 3.96
CA ILE A 36 -6.67 -9.82 3.03
C ILE A 36 -5.93 -8.51 3.25
N LEU A 37 -5.48 -7.89 2.18
CA LEU A 37 -4.75 -6.64 2.21
C LEU A 37 -5.52 -5.55 1.49
N VAL A 38 -5.47 -4.34 2.04
CA VAL A 38 -5.84 -3.11 1.35
C VAL A 38 -4.55 -2.33 1.11
N GLU A 39 -4.41 -1.78 -0.07
CA GLU A 39 -3.27 -0.97 -0.46
C GLU A 39 -3.68 0.49 -0.51
N PRO A 40 -3.14 1.34 0.38
CA PRO A 40 -3.39 2.77 0.34
C PRO A 40 -2.85 3.39 -0.94
N LYS A 41 -3.68 4.22 -1.58
CA LYS A 41 -3.31 5.03 -2.73
C LYS A 41 -4.12 6.32 -2.74
N PRO A 42 -3.48 7.52 -2.82
CA PRO A 42 -4.21 8.77 -2.68
C PRO A 42 -4.97 9.21 -3.91
N GLN A 43 -4.53 8.77 -5.08
CA GLN A 43 -5.09 9.20 -6.36
C GLN A 43 -4.77 8.24 -7.49
N GLU A 44 -5.35 8.49 -8.64
CA GLU A 44 -5.30 7.76 -9.90
C GLU A 44 -6.29 6.60 -9.97
N PRO A 45 -7.20 6.69 -10.95
CA PRO A 45 -7.35 7.75 -11.96
C PRO A 45 -7.97 9.04 -11.41
N SER A 46 -8.53 9.01 -10.21
CA SER A 46 -9.08 10.16 -9.50
C SER A 46 -8.63 10.13 -8.04
N LYS A 47 -9.03 11.13 -7.25
CA LYS A 47 -8.71 11.14 -5.81
C LYS A 47 -9.48 10.04 -5.07
N HIS A 48 -8.80 9.34 -4.20
CA HIS A 48 -9.36 8.30 -3.36
C HIS A 48 -9.89 8.88 -2.03
N GLN A 49 -10.94 8.28 -1.49
CA GLN A 49 -11.65 8.85 -0.33
C GLN A 49 -11.52 7.99 0.93
N TYR A 50 -11.36 6.68 0.80
CA TYR A 50 -11.32 5.74 1.93
C TYR A 50 -10.04 4.91 2.01
N ASP A 51 -9.14 5.08 1.07
CA ASP A 51 -7.86 4.38 0.95
C ASP A 51 -6.69 5.33 0.60
N PHE A 52 -6.81 6.61 0.99
CA PHE A 52 -5.86 7.67 0.66
C PHE A 52 -4.46 7.42 1.23
N ASP A 53 -4.36 7.05 2.50
CA ASP A 53 -3.15 6.75 3.24
C ASP A 53 -3.43 5.72 4.35
N VAL A 54 -2.41 5.35 5.11
CA VAL A 54 -2.53 4.40 6.21
C VAL A 54 -3.56 4.85 7.25
N ALA A 55 -3.54 6.12 7.65
CA ALA A 55 -4.45 6.66 8.66
C ALA A 55 -5.91 6.60 8.19
N THR A 56 -6.17 6.97 6.93
CA THR A 56 -7.51 6.92 6.31
C THR A 56 -8.01 5.48 6.22
N CYS A 57 -7.16 4.55 5.77
CA CYS A 57 -7.50 3.13 5.71
C CYS A 57 -7.85 2.57 7.10
N ILE A 58 -7.07 2.89 8.13
CA ILE A 58 -7.33 2.45 9.51
C ILE A 58 -8.67 2.99 10.00
N GLY A 59 -8.94 4.28 9.76
CA GLY A 59 -10.22 4.90 10.11
C GLY A 59 -11.40 4.22 9.43
N PHE A 60 -11.26 3.92 8.13
CA PHE A 60 -12.26 3.20 7.36
C PHE A 60 -12.48 1.77 7.89
N LEU A 61 -11.41 0.99 8.09
CA LEU A 61 -11.51 -0.38 8.56
C LEU A 61 -12.15 -0.46 9.97
N ARG A 62 -11.79 0.43 10.87
CA ARG A 62 -12.40 0.53 12.21
C ARG A 62 -13.89 0.88 12.15
N LYS A 63 -14.28 1.78 11.25
CA LYS A 63 -15.71 2.15 11.09
C LYS A 63 -16.58 0.93 10.78
N TYR A 64 -16.05 -0.05 10.05
CA TYR A 64 -16.79 -1.25 9.63
C TYR A 64 -16.42 -2.53 10.41
N GLY A 65 -15.59 -2.41 11.45
CA GLY A 65 -15.18 -3.55 12.29
C GLY A 65 -14.28 -4.56 11.58
N LEU A 66 -13.48 -4.10 10.62
CA LEU A 66 -12.62 -4.93 9.76
C LEU A 66 -11.13 -4.89 10.15
N GLU A 67 -10.75 -4.12 11.15
CA GLU A 67 -9.35 -3.90 11.54
C GLU A 67 -8.63 -5.18 12.02
N ASN A 68 -9.37 -6.20 12.44
CA ASN A 68 -8.80 -7.48 12.85
C ASN A 68 -8.75 -8.51 11.72
N GLU A 69 -9.40 -8.25 10.60
CA GLU A 69 -9.54 -9.17 9.46
C GLU A 69 -8.67 -8.79 8.26
N VAL A 70 -8.33 -7.51 8.15
CA VAL A 70 -7.64 -6.91 7.01
C VAL A 70 -6.36 -6.25 7.52
N LYS A 71 -5.30 -6.33 6.73
CA LYS A 71 -4.04 -5.60 6.95
C LYS A 71 -3.75 -4.70 5.74
N LEU A 72 -2.67 -3.94 5.83
CA LEU A 72 -2.29 -3.02 4.78
C LEU A 72 -1.08 -3.52 4.00
N ASN A 73 -1.12 -3.34 2.70
CA ASN A 73 0.02 -3.45 1.80
C ASN A 73 0.49 -2.03 1.48
N ILE A 74 1.67 -1.64 1.91
CA ILE A 74 2.10 -0.25 1.81
C ILE A 74 3.10 -0.12 0.69
N GLU A 75 2.75 0.69 -0.30
CA GLU A 75 3.62 1.00 -1.42
C GLU A 75 4.38 2.29 -1.16
N GLN A 76 5.70 2.25 -1.39
CA GLN A 76 6.58 3.40 -1.19
C GLN A 76 6.17 4.59 -2.05
N GLY A 77 5.88 4.36 -3.32
CA GLY A 77 5.44 5.40 -4.24
C GLY A 77 4.11 6.05 -3.84
N HIS A 78 3.18 5.27 -3.32
CA HIS A 78 1.89 5.78 -2.85
C HIS A 78 2.02 6.64 -1.59
N ALA A 79 2.93 6.30 -0.67
CA ALA A 79 3.24 7.15 0.47
C ALA A 79 3.70 8.54 0.02
N ILE A 80 4.61 8.59 -0.95
CA ILE A 80 5.12 9.85 -1.53
C ILE A 80 3.99 10.65 -2.18
N LEU A 81 3.13 10.01 -2.96
CA LEU A 81 1.96 10.67 -3.57
C LEU A 81 0.98 11.24 -2.54
N ALA A 82 0.85 10.59 -1.39
CA ALA A 82 0.03 11.06 -0.27
C ALA A 82 0.68 12.23 0.50
N GLY A 83 1.92 12.59 0.18
CA GLY A 83 2.67 13.65 0.87
C GLY A 83 3.36 13.18 2.15
N HIS A 84 3.51 11.88 2.33
CA HIS A 84 4.20 11.26 3.46
C HIS A 84 5.57 10.70 3.05
N SER A 85 6.43 10.47 4.04
CA SER A 85 7.59 9.61 3.83
C SER A 85 7.16 8.13 3.91
N PHE A 86 7.88 7.24 3.25
CA PHE A 86 7.64 5.80 3.36
C PHE A 86 7.77 5.32 4.82
N GLU A 87 8.80 5.83 5.52
CA GLU A 87 9.00 5.59 6.95
C GLU A 87 7.76 5.92 7.79
N HIS A 88 7.11 7.07 7.54
CA HIS A 88 5.91 7.48 8.28
C HIS A 88 4.78 6.46 8.15
N GLU A 89 4.47 6.05 6.93
CA GLU A 89 3.39 5.10 6.66
C GLU A 89 3.68 3.73 7.30
N ILE A 90 4.92 3.26 7.21
CA ILE A 90 5.35 2.02 7.85
C ILE A 90 5.27 2.12 9.38
N ALA A 91 5.82 3.18 9.98
CA ALA A 91 5.83 3.36 11.42
C ALA A 91 4.40 3.44 11.98
N LEU A 92 3.50 4.14 11.30
CA LEU A 92 2.09 4.21 11.69
C LEU A 92 1.41 2.84 11.61
N ALA A 93 1.57 2.13 10.49
CA ALA A 93 0.99 0.80 10.33
C ALA A 93 1.53 -0.21 11.36
N VAL A 94 2.80 -0.14 11.70
CA VAL A 94 3.43 -0.94 12.76
C VAL A 94 2.81 -0.60 14.12
N SER A 95 2.71 0.68 14.48
CA SER A 95 2.18 1.11 15.78
C SER A 95 0.73 0.70 15.99
N GLU A 96 -0.05 0.63 14.92
CA GLU A 96 -1.46 0.24 14.93
C GLU A 96 -1.69 -1.28 14.70
N GLY A 97 -0.60 -2.04 14.54
CA GLY A 97 -0.69 -3.48 14.27
C GLY A 97 -1.31 -3.83 12.91
N MET A 98 -1.24 -2.90 11.96
CA MET A 98 -1.91 -3.01 10.65
C MET A 98 -0.96 -3.36 9.50
N LEU A 99 0.36 -3.42 9.73
CA LEU A 99 1.31 -3.81 8.69
C LEU A 99 1.08 -5.25 8.24
N GLY A 100 0.82 -5.45 6.96
CA GLY A 100 0.68 -6.75 6.31
C GLY A 100 1.83 -7.05 5.37
N SER A 101 2.04 -6.21 4.37
CA SER A 101 3.04 -6.36 3.32
C SER A 101 3.52 -5.00 2.84
N ILE A 102 4.56 -4.98 2.01
CA ILE A 102 5.00 -3.77 1.32
C ILE A 102 5.25 -4.02 -0.16
N ASP A 103 5.01 -3.00 -0.97
CA ASP A 103 5.43 -2.93 -2.36
C ASP A 103 6.53 -1.87 -2.51
N MET A 104 7.70 -2.35 -2.93
CA MET A 104 8.89 -1.53 -3.08
C MET A 104 8.92 -0.93 -4.48
N ASN A 105 8.97 0.37 -4.52
CA ASN A 105 9.25 1.16 -5.71
C ASN A 105 9.67 2.56 -5.29
N ARG A 106 9.63 3.51 -6.17
CA ARG A 106 9.73 4.94 -5.86
C ARG A 106 8.98 5.76 -6.89
N ASN A 107 8.57 6.94 -6.46
CA ASN A 107 8.03 7.98 -7.33
C ASN A 107 8.96 9.18 -7.37
N ASP A 108 8.79 10.01 -8.38
CA ASP A 108 9.37 11.34 -8.42
C ASP A 108 8.56 12.25 -7.48
N TYR A 109 9.21 12.82 -6.48
CA TYR A 109 8.59 13.71 -5.49
C TYR A 109 7.91 14.94 -6.09
N GLN A 110 8.27 15.35 -7.29
CA GLN A 110 7.77 16.57 -7.92
C GLN A 110 6.66 16.29 -8.96
N SER A 111 6.67 15.13 -9.59
CA SER A 111 5.75 14.84 -10.70
C SER A 111 4.30 14.71 -10.26
N GLY A 112 4.03 14.30 -9.03
CA GLY A 112 2.68 13.99 -8.55
C GLY A 112 2.04 12.83 -9.29
N TRP A 113 2.83 11.94 -9.87
CA TRP A 113 2.44 10.83 -10.73
C TRP A 113 3.03 9.51 -10.22
N ASP A 114 2.23 8.45 -10.30
CA ASP A 114 2.68 7.10 -9.94
C ASP A 114 3.60 6.55 -11.03
N THR A 115 4.90 6.61 -10.78
CA THR A 115 5.92 6.26 -11.79
C THR A 115 6.42 4.84 -11.69
N ASP A 116 6.15 4.11 -10.62
CA ASP A 116 6.54 2.72 -10.37
C ASP A 116 8.01 2.43 -10.75
N GLN A 117 8.90 3.32 -10.36
CA GLN A 117 10.34 3.11 -10.61
C GLN A 117 10.93 2.16 -9.57
N PHE A 118 11.94 1.41 -9.95
CA PHE A 118 12.66 0.58 -8.97
C PHE A 118 13.29 1.45 -7.88
N PRO A 119 13.27 1.00 -6.59
CA PRO A 119 13.88 1.74 -5.50
C PRO A 119 15.39 1.89 -5.71
N ASN A 120 15.96 3.01 -5.26
CA ASN A 120 17.39 3.30 -5.36
C ASN A 120 17.90 4.20 -4.21
N ASN A 121 17.10 4.40 -3.18
CA ASN A 121 17.43 5.27 -2.04
C ASN A 121 17.64 4.41 -0.79
N VAL A 122 18.87 3.98 -0.54
CA VAL A 122 19.24 3.14 0.60
C VAL A 122 18.79 3.74 1.95
N PRO A 123 19.01 5.02 2.27
CA PRO A 123 18.55 5.61 3.53
C PRO A 123 17.05 5.47 3.77
N GLU A 124 16.22 5.71 2.75
CA GLU A 124 14.77 5.63 2.86
C GLU A 124 14.29 4.20 3.10
N VAL A 125 14.86 3.25 2.38
CA VAL A 125 14.58 1.82 2.55
C VAL A 125 15.04 1.34 3.93
N ALA A 126 16.23 1.74 4.37
CA ALA A 126 16.77 1.37 5.67
C ALA A 126 15.89 1.86 6.84
N LEU A 127 15.34 3.08 6.76
CA LEU A 127 14.42 3.60 7.77
C LEU A 127 13.12 2.80 7.83
N ALA A 128 12.53 2.44 6.69
CA ALA A 128 11.35 1.60 6.65
C ALA A 128 11.62 0.22 7.28
N TYR A 129 12.71 -0.43 6.91
CA TYR A 129 13.09 -1.73 7.48
C TYR A 129 13.46 -1.66 8.96
N TYR A 130 13.99 -0.55 9.44
CA TYR A 130 14.22 -0.33 10.86
C TYR A 130 12.91 -0.52 11.66
N HIS A 131 11.82 0.06 11.23
CA HIS A 131 10.50 -0.10 11.87
C HIS A 131 9.95 -1.53 11.71
N ILE A 132 10.06 -2.10 10.52
CA ILE A 132 9.58 -3.47 10.24
C ILE A 132 10.31 -4.49 11.13
N LEU A 133 11.63 -4.42 11.17
CA LEU A 133 12.45 -5.34 11.97
C LEU A 133 12.27 -5.11 13.47
N GLY A 134 12.16 -3.85 13.91
CA GLY A 134 11.83 -3.49 15.28
C GLY A 134 10.50 -4.08 15.76
N ALA A 135 9.54 -4.27 14.88
CA ALA A 135 8.25 -4.94 15.14
C ALA A 135 8.32 -6.48 15.04
N GLY A 136 9.48 -7.04 14.77
CA GLY A 136 9.70 -8.50 14.65
C GLY A 136 9.46 -9.03 13.24
N GLY A 137 9.56 -8.18 12.20
CA GLY A 137 9.43 -8.54 10.80
C GLY A 137 8.00 -8.78 10.33
N PHE A 138 7.88 -9.22 9.08
CA PHE A 138 6.58 -9.63 8.53
C PHE A 138 6.08 -10.93 9.17
N LYS A 139 4.76 -11.06 9.27
CA LYS A 139 4.11 -12.28 9.77
C LYS A 139 3.62 -13.18 8.64
N THR A 140 2.75 -12.64 7.78
CA THR A 140 2.14 -13.37 6.65
C THR A 140 2.39 -12.68 5.31
N GLY A 141 3.00 -11.51 5.34
CA GLY A 141 3.38 -10.74 4.16
C GLY A 141 4.87 -10.79 3.90
N GLY A 142 5.32 -9.86 3.10
CA GLY A 142 6.72 -9.73 2.69
C GLY A 142 6.95 -8.48 1.89
N THR A 143 8.06 -8.49 1.15
CA THR A 143 8.43 -7.43 0.23
C THR A 143 8.18 -7.89 -1.19
N ASN A 144 7.40 -7.12 -1.92
CA ASN A 144 7.23 -7.23 -3.37
C ASN A 144 7.81 -6.01 -4.07
N PHE A 145 7.89 -6.07 -5.38
CA PHE A 145 8.25 -4.94 -6.23
C PHE A 145 7.10 -4.69 -7.21
N ASP A 146 6.27 -3.66 -6.96
CA ASP A 146 5.43 -3.07 -8.01
C ASP A 146 6.21 -1.99 -8.72
N ALA A 147 7.13 -2.44 -9.57
CA ALA A 147 8.07 -1.57 -10.26
C ALA A 147 8.27 -2.00 -11.71
N LYS A 148 8.50 -1.04 -12.60
CA LYS A 148 8.54 -1.24 -14.05
C LYS A 148 9.70 -0.49 -14.69
N LEU A 149 10.32 -1.10 -15.70
CA LEU A 149 11.33 -0.47 -16.57
C LEU A 149 10.68 0.42 -17.65
N ARG A 150 9.73 1.25 -17.28
CA ARG A 150 8.94 2.03 -18.22
C ARG A 150 9.82 2.85 -19.17
N ARG A 151 9.69 2.62 -20.49
CA ARG A 151 10.37 3.37 -21.55
C ARG A 151 11.91 3.31 -21.51
N GLN A 152 12.49 2.43 -20.69
CA GLN A 152 13.94 2.33 -20.54
C GLN A 152 14.49 1.13 -21.28
N SER A 153 13.87 -0.03 -21.13
CA SER A 153 14.27 -1.25 -21.84
C SER A 153 13.11 -2.22 -22.00
N LEU A 154 13.18 -3.04 -23.06
CA LEU A 154 12.30 -4.18 -23.29
C LEU A 154 13.06 -5.51 -23.17
N GLU A 155 14.34 -5.47 -22.85
CA GLU A 155 15.16 -6.66 -22.75
C GLU A 155 14.90 -7.38 -21.41
N PRO A 156 14.61 -8.70 -21.44
CA PRO A 156 14.37 -9.46 -20.20
C PRO A 156 15.52 -9.38 -19.18
N VAL A 157 16.77 -9.32 -19.66
CA VAL A 157 17.95 -9.24 -18.80
C VAL A 157 17.97 -7.93 -18.00
N ASP A 158 17.51 -6.83 -18.58
CA ASP A 158 17.46 -5.54 -17.87
C ASP A 158 16.42 -5.55 -16.76
N LEU A 159 15.28 -6.24 -16.97
CA LEU A 159 14.28 -6.43 -15.94
C LEU A 159 14.82 -7.25 -14.75
N ILE A 160 15.55 -8.33 -15.05
CA ILE A 160 16.19 -9.14 -14.02
C ILE A 160 17.24 -8.32 -13.27
N ALA A 161 18.08 -7.58 -13.98
CA ALA A 161 19.11 -6.72 -13.38
C ALA A 161 18.50 -5.63 -12.48
N ALA A 162 17.39 -5.03 -12.90
CA ALA A 162 16.69 -4.03 -12.10
C ALA A 162 16.12 -4.62 -10.79
N HIS A 163 15.52 -5.82 -10.85
CA HIS A 163 15.03 -6.51 -9.64
C HIS A 163 16.18 -6.88 -8.70
N VAL A 164 17.26 -7.45 -9.22
CA VAL A 164 18.44 -7.79 -8.41
C VAL A 164 19.02 -6.54 -7.76
N GLY A 165 19.22 -5.47 -8.52
CA GLY A 165 19.74 -4.21 -7.97
C GLY A 165 18.81 -3.59 -6.91
N ALA A 166 17.50 -3.73 -7.07
CA ALA A 166 16.53 -3.28 -6.07
C ALA A 166 16.51 -4.14 -4.80
N MET A 167 16.83 -5.44 -4.94
CA MET A 167 16.95 -6.35 -3.79
C MET A 167 18.25 -6.15 -3.00
N ASP A 168 19.28 -5.58 -3.64
CA ASP A 168 20.56 -5.26 -3.00
C ASP A 168 20.53 -3.97 -2.18
N ILE A 169 19.47 -3.16 -2.31
CA ILE A 169 19.24 -1.93 -1.55
C ILE A 169 18.61 -2.23 -0.19
#